data_efe1c7c885a000bdf992fc0b4fc0a33e
#
_entry.id   efe1c7c885a000bdf992fc0b4fc0a33e
#
_cell.length_a   1.000
_cell.length_b   1.000
_cell.length_c   1.000
_cell.angle_alpha   90.00
_cell.angle_beta   90.00
_cell.angle_gamma   90.00
#
_symmetry.space_group_name_H-M   'P 1'
#
loop_
_entity.id
_entity.type
_entity.pdbx_description
1 polymer ?
#
loop_
_entity_poly.entity_id
_entity_poly.type
_entity_poly.pdbx_seq_one_letter_code
_entity_poly.pdbx_strand_id
1 'polypeptide(L)'
;VRDAHVRGIPVVPVPAASAAVTALCVSGQPTGRFVFEGFLPTNRRQKKERLAALQNEERTVIFYEAPHKLPTTLQDLEQAFGPERSLTICRELTKLHEEIRVTTVGDASAYYKENPPRGEFVLVMAGAQPCPAQELTLDDAVGLARKQMAAGQSATAAAKYAAAHSAFSKSEIYRRCLE
;
A
#
# COMPACT_ATOMS: atom_id res chain seq x y z
N VAL A 1 13.53 9.01 -25.26
CA VAL A 1 12.63 10.19 -25.24
C VAL A 1 13.38 11.41 -24.74
N ARG A 2 13.94 11.41 -23.53
CA ARG A 2 14.63 12.59 -22.95
C ARG A 2 15.73 13.15 -23.86
N ASP A 3 16.57 12.30 -24.42
CA ASP A 3 17.65 12.72 -25.32
C ASP A 3 17.12 13.28 -26.65
N ALA A 4 15.97 12.77 -27.12
CA ALA A 4 15.29 13.34 -28.29
C ALA A 4 14.80 14.76 -27.99
N HIS A 5 14.14 14.98 -26.84
CA HIS A 5 13.72 16.32 -26.43
C HIS A 5 14.90 17.30 -26.30
N VAL A 6 16.00 16.88 -25.69
CA VAL A 6 17.23 17.72 -25.57
C VAL A 6 17.78 18.12 -26.92
N ARG A 7 17.65 17.28 -27.94
CA ARG A 7 18.11 17.51 -29.33
C ARG A 7 17.07 18.16 -30.25
N GLY A 8 15.89 18.53 -29.69
CA GLY A 8 14.80 19.11 -30.50
C GLY A 8 14.15 18.14 -31.49
N ILE A 9 14.33 16.83 -31.31
CA ILE A 9 13.73 15.81 -32.18
C ILE A 9 12.27 15.59 -31.72
N PRO A 10 11.29 15.74 -32.63
CA PRO A 10 9.88 15.50 -32.30
C PRO A 10 9.65 14.05 -31.83
N VAL A 11 8.90 13.89 -30.72
CA VAL A 11 8.47 12.59 -30.23
C VAL A 11 6.96 12.47 -30.44
N VAL A 12 6.56 11.51 -31.27
CA VAL A 12 5.15 11.26 -31.58
C VAL A 12 4.64 10.06 -30.79
N PRO A 13 3.61 10.24 -29.91
CA PRO A 13 3.04 9.14 -29.18
C PRO A 13 2.13 8.29 -30.06
N VAL A 14 2.17 6.97 -29.89
CA VAL A 14 1.22 6.04 -30.50
C VAL A 14 0.40 5.42 -29.36
N PRO A 15 -0.89 5.78 -29.19
CA PRO A 15 -1.72 5.22 -28.14
C PRO A 15 -1.89 3.71 -28.33
N ALA A 16 -1.71 2.96 -27.24
CA ALA A 16 -1.88 1.51 -27.21
C ALA A 16 -2.45 1.05 -25.87
N ALA A 17 -2.99 -0.17 -25.83
CA ALA A 17 -3.45 -0.79 -24.61
C ALA A 17 -2.29 -0.99 -23.61
N SER A 18 -2.58 -0.79 -22.33
CA SER A 18 -1.63 -1.02 -21.24
C SER A 18 -2.18 -2.09 -20.29
N ALA A 19 -1.46 -3.17 -20.09
CA ALA A 19 -1.87 -4.24 -19.17
C ALA A 19 -2.08 -3.72 -17.74
N ALA A 20 -1.27 -2.76 -17.28
CA ALA A 20 -1.42 -2.15 -15.95
C ALA A 20 -2.76 -1.40 -15.81
N VAL A 21 -3.10 -0.56 -16.80
CA VAL A 21 -4.36 0.21 -16.78
C VAL A 21 -5.55 -0.73 -16.98
N THR A 22 -5.45 -1.70 -17.88
CA THR A 22 -6.51 -2.70 -18.11
C THR A 22 -6.79 -3.50 -16.83
N ALA A 23 -5.74 -3.98 -16.15
CA ALA A 23 -5.88 -4.67 -14.87
C ALA A 23 -6.53 -3.78 -13.80
N LEU A 24 -6.12 -2.52 -13.71
CA LEU A 24 -6.69 -1.56 -12.76
C LEU A 24 -8.20 -1.37 -12.99
N CYS A 25 -8.64 -1.26 -14.24
CA CYS A 25 -10.06 -1.08 -14.59
C CYS A 25 -10.95 -2.23 -14.11
N VAL A 26 -10.43 -3.46 -14.08
CA VAL A 26 -11.19 -4.68 -13.72
C VAL A 26 -10.91 -5.16 -12.30
N SER A 27 -10.00 -4.50 -11.58
CA SER A 27 -9.53 -4.96 -10.27
C SER A 27 -10.51 -4.76 -9.13
N GLY A 28 -11.46 -3.82 -9.25
CA GLY A 28 -12.31 -3.39 -8.14
C GLY A 28 -11.58 -2.52 -7.09
N GLN A 29 -10.29 -2.20 -7.29
CA GLN A 29 -9.53 -1.32 -6.41
C GLN A 29 -9.75 0.17 -6.76
N PRO A 30 -9.49 1.11 -5.85
CA PRO A 30 -9.56 2.55 -6.14
C PRO A 30 -8.66 2.93 -7.32
N THR A 31 -9.23 3.60 -8.32
CA THR A 31 -8.54 3.95 -9.59
C THR A 31 -8.09 5.39 -9.68
N GLY A 32 -8.55 6.28 -8.80
CA GLY A 32 -8.30 7.73 -8.88
C GLY A 32 -6.83 8.12 -8.77
N ARG A 33 -6.05 7.39 -7.97
CA ARG A 33 -4.59 7.52 -7.85
C ARG A 33 -4.00 6.13 -7.62
N PHE A 34 -2.94 5.80 -8.33
CA PHE A 34 -2.26 4.51 -8.21
C PHE A 34 -0.75 4.65 -8.41
N VAL A 35 -0.03 3.64 -8.00
CA VAL A 35 1.41 3.50 -8.20
C VAL A 35 1.67 2.31 -9.10
N PHE A 36 2.43 2.52 -10.17
CA PHE A 36 2.90 1.43 -11.01
C PHE A 36 4.34 1.10 -10.66
N GLU A 37 4.53 -0.06 -10.05
CA GLU A 37 5.84 -0.57 -9.64
C GLU A 37 6.53 -1.39 -10.72
N GLY A 38 5.76 -1.95 -11.66
CA GLY A 38 6.29 -2.87 -12.64
C GLY A 38 6.80 -4.17 -12.01
N PHE A 39 7.92 -4.69 -12.48
CA PHE A 39 8.55 -5.88 -11.91
C PHE A 39 9.37 -5.53 -10.67
N LEU A 40 9.18 -6.27 -9.61
CA LEU A 40 10.02 -6.15 -8.42
C LEU A 40 11.48 -6.54 -8.71
N PRO A 41 12.45 -5.91 -8.03
CA PRO A 41 13.86 -6.27 -8.19
C PRO A 41 14.11 -7.76 -7.94
N THR A 42 14.98 -8.38 -8.74
CA THR A 42 15.39 -9.78 -8.55
C THR A 42 16.37 -9.92 -7.39
N ASN A 43 17.14 -8.89 -7.08
CA ASN A 43 18.02 -8.86 -5.93
C ASN A 43 17.19 -8.82 -4.65
N ARG A 44 17.39 -9.80 -3.76
CA ARG A 44 16.61 -9.97 -2.53
C ARG A 44 16.64 -8.75 -1.61
N ARG A 45 17.81 -8.12 -1.46
CA ARG A 45 17.95 -6.93 -0.61
C ARG A 45 17.16 -5.76 -1.18
N GLN A 46 17.33 -5.46 -2.47
CA GLN A 46 16.61 -4.37 -3.14
C GLN A 46 15.09 -4.61 -3.13
N LYS A 47 14.64 -5.87 -3.34
CA LYS A 47 13.22 -6.23 -3.25
C LYS A 47 12.68 -5.91 -1.86
N LYS A 48 13.37 -6.35 -0.80
CA LYS A 48 12.97 -6.08 0.59
C LYS A 48 12.92 -4.58 0.90
N GLU A 49 13.93 -3.82 0.47
CA GLU A 49 13.95 -2.36 0.62
C GLU A 49 12.78 -1.70 -0.12
N ARG A 50 12.46 -2.17 -1.33
CA ARG A 50 11.33 -1.64 -2.10
C ARG A 50 9.97 -1.96 -1.45
N LEU A 51 9.75 -3.19 -1.01
CA LEU A 51 8.53 -3.58 -0.32
C LEU A 51 8.37 -2.82 1.00
N ALA A 52 9.44 -2.61 1.76
CA ALA A 52 9.42 -1.80 2.97
C ALA A 52 9.00 -0.34 2.70
N ALA A 53 9.48 0.25 1.61
CA ALA A 53 9.10 1.61 1.21
C ALA A 53 7.61 1.73 0.81
N LEU A 54 6.96 0.63 0.43
CA LEU A 54 5.55 0.58 0.04
C LEU A 54 4.60 0.21 1.18
N GLN A 55 5.09 -0.10 2.39
CA GLN A 55 4.24 -0.57 3.49
C GLN A 55 3.10 0.39 3.83
N ASN A 56 3.38 1.69 3.80
CA ASN A 56 2.44 2.75 4.11
C ASN A 56 1.86 3.43 2.86
N GLU A 57 2.02 2.85 1.68
CA GLU A 57 1.45 3.39 0.45
C GLU A 57 -0.08 3.22 0.46
N GLU A 58 -0.80 4.33 0.51
CA GLU A 58 -2.27 4.35 0.58
C GLU A 58 -2.94 4.20 -0.77
N ARG A 59 -2.21 4.42 -1.86
CA ARG A 59 -2.73 4.28 -3.21
C ARG A 59 -2.72 2.82 -3.65
N THR A 60 -3.56 2.46 -4.60
CA THR A 60 -3.51 1.17 -5.28
C THR A 60 -2.14 0.95 -5.92
N VAL A 61 -1.54 -0.22 -5.71
CA VAL A 61 -0.21 -0.57 -6.23
C VAL A 61 -0.32 -1.66 -7.27
N ILE A 62 0.31 -1.47 -8.42
CA ILE A 62 0.27 -2.41 -9.55
C ILE A 62 1.65 -2.98 -9.78
N PHE A 63 1.75 -4.32 -9.79
CA PHE A 63 2.97 -5.04 -10.13
C PHE A 63 2.77 -5.89 -11.38
N TYR A 64 3.83 -6.07 -12.13
CA TYR A 64 3.95 -7.13 -13.13
C TYR A 64 4.71 -8.30 -12.52
N GLU A 65 4.32 -9.53 -12.87
CA GLU A 65 5.07 -10.68 -12.41
C GLU A 65 5.09 -11.81 -13.43
N ALA A 66 6.22 -12.48 -13.49
CA ALA A 66 6.40 -13.68 -14.30
C ALA A 66 5.91 -14.94 -13.54
N PRO A 67 5.36 -15.94 -14.24
CA PRO A 67 4.77 -17.11 -13.59
C PRO A 67 5.75 -17.82 -12.64
N HIS A 68 6.99 -18.01 -13.05
CA HIS A 68 7.99 -18.72 -12.24
C HIS A 68 8.41 -17.98 -10.95
N LYS A 69 8.12 -16.67 -10.83
CA LYS A 69 8.41 -15.84 -9.65
C LYS A 69 7.18 -15.61 -8.77
N LEU A 70 5.98 -15.77 -9.31
CA LEU A 70 4.73 -15.43 -8.64
C LEU A 70 4.61 -16.04 -7.23
N PRO A 71 4.87 -17.33 -6.98
CA PRO A 71 4.74 -17.91 -5.64
C PRO A 71 5.67 -17.23 -4.62
N THR A 72 6.93 -16.99 -5.00
CA THR A 72 7.90 -16.31 -4.12
C THR A 72 7.51 -14.86 -3.88
N THR A 73 7.04 -14.18 -4.92
CA THR A 73 6.61 -12.79 -4.79
C THR A 73 5.38 -12.65 -3.89
N LEU A 74 4.41 -13.56 -3.98
CA LEU A 74 3.25 -13.57 -3.08
C LEU A 74 3.65 -13.79 -1.62
N GLN A 75 4.62 -14.66 -1.33
CA GLN A 75 5.17 -14.83 0.01
C GLN A 75 5.86 -13.55 0.51
N ASP A 76 6.64 -12.89 -0.33
CA ASP A 76 7.31 -11.63 0.02
C ASP A 76 6.27 -10.52 0.28
N LEU A 77 5.18 -10.46 -0.52
CA LEU A 77 4.06 -9.53 -0.30
C LEU A 77 3.34 -9.83 1.01
N GLU A 78 3.07 -11.10 1.31
CA GLU A 78 2.43 -11.53 2.56
C GLU A 78 3.25 -11.12 3.79
N GLN A 79 4.57 -11.31 3.75
CA GLN A 79 5.47 -10.87 4.81
C GLN A 79 5.52 -9.34 4.98
N ALA A 80 5.45 -8.60 3.87
CA ALA A 80 5.58 -7.13 3.90
C ALA A 80 4.27 -6.42 4.26
N PHE A 81 3.12 -6.93 3.80
CA PHE A 81 1.82 -6.22 3.85
C PHE A 81 0.76 -6.96 4.66
N GLY A 82 1.04 -8.18 5.11
CA GLY A 82 0.10 -9.05 5.82
C GLY A 82 -0.82 -9.85 4.88
N PRO A 83 -1.40 -10.97 5.39
CA PRO A 83 -2.22 -11.88 4.59
C PRO A 83 -3.56 -11.27 4.16
N GLU A 84 -4.12 -10.37 4.96
CA GLU A 84 -5.46 -9.78 4.74
C GLU A 84 -5.48 -8.65 3.69
N ARG A 85 -4.31 -8.24 3.17
CA ARG A 85 -4.24 -7.18 2.16
C ARG A 85 -4.98 -7.62 0.90
N SER A 86 -5.99 -6.84 0.48
CA SER A 86 -6.77 -7.12 -0.73
C SER A 86 -5.88 -7.10 -1.97
N LEU A 87 -6.05 -8.09 -2.81
CA LEU A 87 -5.27 -8.31 -4.03
C LEU A 87 -6.20 -8.76 -5.16
N THR A 88 -6.06 -8.19 -6.33
CA THR A 88 -6.65 -8.74 -7.56
C THR A 88 -5.53 -9.23 -8.46
N ILE A 89 -5.63 -10.49 -8.85
CA ILE A 89 -4.69 -11.13 -9.78
C ILE A 89 -5.36 -11.19 -11.14
N CYS A 90 -4.76 -10.52 -12.12
CA CYS A 90 -5.15 -10.58 -13.52
C CYS A 90 -4.14 -11.44 -14.26
N ARG A 91 -4.61 -12.50 -14.90
CA ARG A 91 -3.79 -13.43 -15.65
C ARG A 91 -4.22 -13.41 -17.11
N GLU A 92 -3.25 -13.43 -18.04
CA GLU A 92 -3.48 -13.56 -19.48
C GLU A 92 -4.55 -12.59 -20.03
N LEU A 93 -4.56 -11.34 -19.55
CA LEU A 93 -5.54 -10.32 -19.95
C LEU A 93 -5.67 -10.23 -21.48
N THR A 94 -6.91 -10.20 -21.95
CA THR A 94 -7.31 -10.15 -23.38
C THR A 94 -6.93 -11.39 -24.21
N LYS A 95 -6.48 -12.47 -23.57
CA LYS A 95 -6.14 -13.75 -24.19
C LYS A 95 -7.19 -14.84 -23.90
N LEU A 96 -7.09 -16.00 -24.57
CA LEU A 96 -8.02 -17.11 -24.43
C LEU A 96 -8.16 -17.63 -22.99
N HIS A 97 -7.11 -17.53 -22.20
CA HIS A 97 -7.08 -18.02 -20.81
C HIS A 97 -7.08 -16.88 -19.79
N GLU A 98 -7.80 -15.80 -20.11
CA GLU A 98 -7.98 -14.67 -19.20
C GLU A 98 -8.62 -15.12 -17.90
N GLU A 99 -8.05 -14.67 -16.79
CA GLU A 99 -8.59 -14.90 -15.46
C GLU A 99 -8.39 -13.63 -14.62
N ILE A 100 -9.48 -13.21 -13.95
CA ILE A 100 -9.46 -12.09 -13.00
C ILE A 100 -9.94 -12.64 -11.67
N ARG A 101 -9.04 -12.66 -10.68
CA ARG A 101 -9.31 -13.21 -9.35
C ARG A 101 -9.17 -12.14 -8.29
N VAL A 102 -10.28 -11.77 -7.68
CA VAL A 102 -10.31 -10.91 -6.49
C VAL A 102 -10.10 -11.80 -5.27
N THR A 103 -9.12 -11.49 -4.44
CA THR A 103 -8.65 -12.33 -3.33
C THR A 103 -7.90 -11.50 -2.27
N THR A 104 -7.24 -12.15 -1.34
CA THR A 104 -6.25 -11.55 -0.44
C THR A 104 -4.84 -12.03 -0.80
N VAL A 105 -3.82 -11.37 -0.26
CA VAL A 105 -2.43 -11.79 -0.47
C VAL A 105 -2.19 -13.19 0.10
N GLY A 106 -2.74 -13.49 1.28
CA GLY A 106 -2.61 -14.78 1.95
C GLY A 106 -3.28 -15.92 1.17
N ASP A 107 -4.54 -15.70 0.75
CA ASP A 107 -5.27 -16.71 -0.05
C ASP A 107 -4.59 -16.96 -1.39
N ALA A 108 -4.08 -15.91 -2.04
CA ALA A 108 -3.31 -16.04 -3.27
C ALA A 108 -2.01 -16.82 -3.05
N SER A 109 -1.28 -16.53 -1.96
CA SER A 109 -0.05 -17.22 -1.58
C SER A 109 -0.30 -18.72 -1.36
N ALA A 110 -1.37 -19.07 -0.64
CA ALA A 110 -1.79 -20.46 -0.42
C ALA A 110 -2.16 -21.16 -1.73
N TYR A 111 -2.98 -20.50 -2.57
CA TYR A 111 -3.45 -21.06 -3.83
C TYR A 111 -2.30 -21.39 -4.80
N TYR A 112 -1.38 -20.44 -5.03
CA TYR A 112 -0.29 -20.61 -5.98
C TYR A 112 0.88 -21.46 -5.44
N LYS A 113 0.86 -21.81 -4.18
CA LYS A 113 1.75 -22.82 -3.61
C LYS A 113 1.41 -24.22 -4.13
N GLU A 114 0.12 -24.51 -4.33
CA GLU A 114 -0.39 -25.81 -4.78
C GLU A 114 -0.67 -25.86 -6.28
N ASN A 115 -0.93 -24.70 -6.90
CA ASN A 115 -1.31 -24.57 -8.29
C ASN A 115 -0.22 -23.83 -9.09
N PRO A 116 0.67 -24.54 -9.82
CA PRO A 116 1.75 -23.89 -10.57
C PRO A 116 1.24 -22.85 -11.55
N PRO A 117 1.68 -21.60 -11.44
CA PRO A 117 1.19 -20.51 -12.28
C PRO A 117 1.71 -20.63 -13.73
N ARG A 118 0.88 -20.21 -14.71
CA ARG A 118 1.21 -20.17 -16.13
C ARG A 118 0.70 -18.88 -16.74
N GLY A 119 1.41 -18.36 -17.72
CA GLY A 119 1.05 -17.13 -18.41
C GLY A 119 1.64 -15.88 -17.76
N GLU A 120 1.10 -14.72 -18.09
CA GLU A 120 1.55 -13.42 -17.61
C GLU A 120 0.60 -12.88 -16.55
N PHE A 121 1.15 -12.23 -15.53
CA PHE A 121 0.39 -11.77 -14.39
C PHE A 121 0.53 -10.26 -14.17
N VAL A 122 -0.60 -9.64 -13.84
CA VAL A 122 -0.67 -8.31 -13.26
C VAL A 122 -1.32 -8.42 -11.89
N LEU A 123 -0.65 -7.92 -10.87
CA LEU A 123 -1.12 -7.88 -9.49
C LEU A 123 -1.57 -6.47 -9.17
N VAL A 124 -2.81 -6.29 -8.76
CA VAL A 124 -3.37 -5.00 -8.34
C VAL A 124 -3.71 -5.09 -6.86
N MET A 125 -2.87 -4.51 -6.02
CA MET A 125 -2.97 -4.57 -4.57
C MET A 125 -3.59 -3.30 -4.01
N ALA A 126 -4.50 -3.44 -3.05
CA ALA A 126 -5.05 -2.32 -2.31
C ALA A 126 -3.93 -1.54 -1.59
N GLY A 127 -4.07 -0.23 -1.53
CA GLY A 127 -3.23 0.61 -0.69
C GLY A 127 -3.33 0.25 0.80
N ALA A 128 -2.41 0.77 1.61
CA ALA A 128 -2.53 0.69 3.05
C ALA A 128 -3.88 1.30 3.45
N GLN A 129 -4.69 0.54 4.16
CA GLN A 129 -5.82 1.14 4.85
C GLN A 129 -5.21 2.07 5.91
N PRO A 130 -5.64 3.32 6.02
CA PRO A 130 -5.34 4.05 7.23
C PRO A 130 -5.72 3.11 8.37
N CYS A 131 -4.75 2.77 9.22
CA CYS A 131 -5.10 2.13 10.48
C CYS A 131 -6.22 3.00 11.02
N PRO A 132 -7.45 2.49 11.28
CA PRO A 132 -8.42 3.31 11.95
C PRO A 132 -7.65 3.82 13.15
N ALA A 133 -7.40 5.14 13.19
CA ALA A 133 -6.77 5.74 14.33
C ALA A 133 -7.61 5.17 15.47
N GLN A 134 -7.03 4.31 16.32
CA GLN A 134 -7.74 3.86 17.52
C GLN A 134 -8.26 5.16 18.08
N GLU A 135 -9.57 5.34 18.04
CA GLU A 135 -10.15 6.55 18.60
C GLU A 135 -9.67 6.53 20.04
N LEU A 136 -8.56 7.27 20.25
CA LEU A 136 -7.99 7.38 21.57
C LEU A 136 -9.13 7.80 22.47
N THR A 137 -9.42 7.02 23.48
CA THR A 137 -10.38 7.45 24.48
C THR A 137 -9.86 8.72 25.15
N LEU A 138 -10.72 9.48 25.79
CA LEU A 138 -10.30 10.66 26.52
C LEU A 138 -9.19 10.30 27.55
N ASP A 139 -9.28 9.13 28.18
CA ASP A 139 -8.28 8.65 29.14
C ASP A 139 -6.95 8.33 28.48
N ASP A 140 -6.94 7.81 27.26
CA ASP A 140 -5.70 7.61 26.48
C ASP A 140 -5.06 8.95 26.10
N ALA A 141 -5.86 9.93 25.68
CA ALA A 141 -5.38 11.28 25.37
C ALA A 141 -4.81 11.99 26.63
N VAL A 142 -5.44 11.82 27.77
CA VAL A 142 -4.93 12.29 29.07
C VAL A 142 -3.63 11.57 29.44
N GLY A 143 -3.55 10.26 29.23
CA GLY A 143 -2.33 9.47 29.44
C GLY A 143 -1.18 9.95 28.57
N LEU A 144 -1.46 10.31 27.31
CA LEU A 144 -0.47 10.90 26.39
C LEU A 144 0.03 12.26 26.91
N ALA A 145 -0.88 13.12 27.37
CA ALA A 145 -0.51 14.42 27.95
C ALA A 145 0.33 14.25 29.23
N ARG A 146 -0.05 13.34 30.14
CA ARG A 146 0.71 13.06 31.37
C ARG A 146 2.13 12.56 31.09
N LYS A 147 2.31 11.74 30.05
CA LYS A 147 3.67 11.32 29.61
C LYS A 147 4.52 12.51 29.16
N GLN A 148 3.93 13.46 28.43
CA GLN A 148 4.63 14.68 28.02
C GLN A 148 4.98 15.59 29.22
N MET A 149 4.10 15.68 30.20
CA MET A 149 4.37 16.41 31.44
C MET A 149 5.52 15.76 32.24
N ALA A 150 5.55 14.43 32.33
CA ALA A 150 6.64 13.69 32.98
C ALA A 150 7.98 13.87 32.23
N ALA A 151 7.95 14.16 30.93
CA ALA A 151 9.11 14.53 30.13
C ALA A 151 9.51 16.03 30.25
N GLY A 152 8.89 16.78 31.17
CA GLY A 152 9.24 18.17 31.50
C GLY A 152 8.48 19.23 30.70
N GLN A 153 7.46 18.87 29.93
CA GLN A 153 6.62 19.86 29.26
C GLN A 153 5.59 20.48 30.20
N SER A 154 5.21 21.74 29.94
CA SER A 154 4.11 22.37 30.67
C SER A 154 2.78 21.68 30.37
N ALA A 155 1.85 21.66 31.33
CA ALA A 155 0.52 21.07 31.17
C ALA A 155 -0.24 21.61 29.93
N THR A 156 -0.05 22.90 29.62
CA THR A 156 -0.63 23.54 28.43
C THR A 156 -0.04 23.01 27.13
N ALA A 157 1.28 22.80 27.07
CA ALA A 157 1.95 22.26 25.91
C ALA A 157 1.64 20.76 25.72
N ALA A 158 1.60 20.01 26.81
CA ALA A 158 1.25 18.60 26.83
C ALA A 158 -0.19 18.36 26.36
N ALA A 159 -1.16 19.15 26.84
CA ALA A 159 -2.55 19.08 26.38
C ALA A 159 -2.71 19.48 24.92
N LYS A 160 -1.94 20.46 24.42
CA LYS A 160 -1.91 20.82 23.01
C LYS A 160 -1.36 19.69 22.13
N TYR A 161 -0.32 19.03 22.59
CA TYR A 161 0.25 17.86 21.90
C TYR A 161 -0.76 16.71 21.83
N ALA A 162 -1.38 16.35 22.94
CA ALA A 162 -2.37 15.28 22.97
C ALA A 162 -3.62 15.59 22.13
N ALA A 163 -4.10 16.84 22.11
CA ALA A 163 -5.19 17.28 21.25
C ALA A 163 -4.86 17.17 19.74
N ALA A 164 -3.62 17.39 19.36
CA ALA A 164 -3.18 17.22 17.97
C ALA A 164 -3.13 15.74 17.51
N HIS A 165 -3.15 14.78 18.46
CA HIS A 165 -3.07 13.35 18.24
C HIS A 165 -4.35 12.58 18.64
N SER A 166 -5.43 13.30 18.95
CA SER A 166 -6.72 12.71 19.35
C SER A 166 -7.89 13.55 18.82
N ALA A 167 -9.10 13.04 18.94
CA ALA A 167 -10.32 13.75 18.58
C ALA A 167 -10.80 14.73 19.68
N PHE A 168 -10.10 14.84 20.81
CA PHE A 168 -10.51 15.64 21.97
C PHE A 168 -9.91 17.03 21.96
N SER A 169 -10.67 18.00 22.49
CA SER A 169 -10.20 19.38 22.59
C SER A 169 -9.07 19.52 23.63
N LYS A 170 -8.17 20.49 23.37
CA LYS A 170 -7.13 20.86 24.36
C LYS A 170 -7.72 21.16 25.75
N SER A 171 -8.89 21.81 25.80
CA SER A 171 -9.54 22.23 27.03
C SER A 171 -10.04 21.04 27.86
N GLU A 172 -10.59 20.01 27.22
CA GLU A 172 -11.03 18.78 27.86
C GLU A 172 -9.85 18.02 28.44
N ILE A 173 -8.80 17.79 27.61
CA ILE A 173 -7.60 17.08 28.05
C ILE A 173 -6.92 17.83 29.22
N TYR A 174 -6.77 19.16 29.11
CA TYR A 174 -6.14 19.98 30.14
C TYR A 174 -6.88 19.88 31.48
N ARG A 175 -8.23 20.01 31.46
CA ARG A 175 -9.05 19.89 32.68
C ARG A 175 -8.87 18.53 33.33
N ARG A 176 -8.94 17.47 32.55
CA ARG A 176 -8.81 16.09 33.05
C ARG A 176 -7.39 15.72 33.50
N CYS A 177 -6.36 16.43 33.02
CA CYS A 177 -4.99 16.25 33.54
C CYS A 177 -4.77 16.81 34.93
N LEU A 178 -5.56 17.81 35.35
CA LEU A 178 -5.44 18.51 36.63
C LEU A 178 -6.33 17.90 37.74
N GLU A 179 -7.26 17.03 37.39
CA GLU A 179 -8.00 16.17 38.30
C GLU A 179 -7.14 14.98 38.75
#